data_8e1e394055d778ef7fa44db0deb25049
#
_entry.id   8e1e394055d778ef7fa44db0deb25049
#
_cell.length_a   1.000
_cell.length_b   1.000
_cell.length_c   1.000
_cell.angle_alpha   90.00
_cell.angle_beta   90.00
_cell.angle_gamma   90.00
#
_symmetry.space_group_name_H-M   'P 1'
#
loop_
_entity.id
_entity.type
_entity.pdbx_description
1 polymer ?
#
loop_
_entity_poly.entity_id
_entity_poly.type
_entity_poly.pdbx_seq_one_letter_code
_entity_poly.pdbx_strand_id
1 'polypeptide(L)'
;ASPVPSDSLCYQQKRILMNDLTAADTVITVDDPKYLDEIASWEGHCENLNMIKIGKELIHYKGVSSSAPYTLQNVKRGYWGTYPTAHQKNDPIYKLQVTVNYGYDGLIPNLALQDKIAEYYADVCRINNIAHYDFDGQEFLFNNGHGYYSTKRFFRRIFERAKEIGVPYI
;
A
#
# COMPACT_ATOMS: atom_id res chain seq x y z
N ALA A 1 15.56 -2.73 7.68
CA ALA A 1 14.29 -3.42 7.44
C ALA A 1 14.20 -3.69 5.94
N SER A 2 13.85 -4.91 5.54
CA SER A 2 13.58 -5.17 4.13
C SER A 2 12.34 -4.37 3.72
N PRO A 3 12.36 -3.69 2.58
CA PRO A 3 11.18 -2.99 2.10
C PRO A 3 10.01 -3.97 1.94
N VAL A 4 8.80 -3.51 2.22
CA VAL A 4 7.60 -4.30 1.96
C VAL A 4 7.57 -4.63 0.47
N PRO A 5 7.38 -5.89 0.08
CA PRO A 5 7.34 -6.23 -1.34
C PRO A 5 6.21 -5.48 -2.03
N SER A 6 6.53 -4.65 -3.01
CA SER A 6 5.53 -3.82 -3.71
C SER A 6 4.42 -4.64 -4.37
N ASP A 7 4.70 -5.91 -4.72
CA ASP A 7 3.71 -6.85 -5.27
C ASP A 7 2.69 -7.35 -4.24
N SER A 8 2.93 -7.10 -2.96
CA SER A 8 2.03 -7.47 -1.86
C SER A 8 1.11 -6.33 -1.40
N LEU A 9 1.03 -5.24 -2.17
CA LEU A 9 0.19 -4.09 -1.87
C LEU A 9 -1.10 -4.12 -2.70
N CYS A 10 -2.18 -3.58 -2.12
CA CYS A 10 -3.44 -3.37 -2.83
C CYS A 10 -3.36 -2.17 -3.76
N TYR A 11 -4.10 -2.24 -4.85
CA TYR A 11 -4.30 -1.12 -5.77
C TYR A 11 -5.78 -0.90 -6.05
N GLN A 12 -6.17 0.34 -6.31
CA GLN A 12 -7.55 0.71 -6.60
C GLN A 12 -7.81 0.98 -8.09
N GLN A 13 -6.76 1.33 -8.83
CA GLN A 13 -6.86 1.63 -10.27
C GLN A 13 -5.68 1.07 -11.02
N LYS A 14 -5.93 0.70 -12.28
CA LYS A 14 -4.90 0.35 -13.25
C LYS A 14 -4.93 1.37 -14.38
N ARG A 15 -3.75 1.88 -14.75
CA ARG A 15 -3.51 2.83 -15.84
C ARG A 15 -2.39 2.31 -16.71
N ILE A 16 -2.11 3.01 -17.78
CA ILE A 16 -1.08 2.65 -18.76
C ILE A 16 -0.08 3.80 -18.89
N LEU A 17 1.20 3.45 -18.89
CA LEU A 17 2.30 4.37 -19.16
C LEU A 17 2.31 4.75 -20.64
N MET A 18 2.31 6.05 -20.94
CA MET A 18 2.17 6.55 -22.30
C MET A 18 3.50 6.88 -22.97
N ASN A 19 4.62 6.86 -22.26
CA ASN A 19 5.97 7.09 -22.77
C ASN A 19 6.96 6.14 -22.12
N ASP A 20 8.09 5.89 -22.78
CA ASP A 20 9.22 5.21 -22.16
C ASP A 20 9.79 6.08 -21.05
N LEU A 21 10.27 5.45 -19.98
CA LEU A 21 10.95 6.11 -18.86
C LEU A 21 12.33 5.52 -18.68
N THR A 22 13.34 6.37 -18.56
CA THR A 22 14.61 5.99 -17.98
C THR A 22 14.55 6.04 -16.44
N ALA A 23 15.57 5.57 -15.76
CA ALA A 23 15.64 5.68 -14.29
C ALA A 23 15.73 7.14 -13.79
N ALA A 24 16.14 8.06 -14.66
CA ALA A 24 16.32 9.49 -14.32
C ALA A 24 15.09 10.35 -14.62
N ASP A 25 14.14 9.85 -15.42
CA ASP A 25 12.98 10.64 -15.84
C ASP A 25 11.99 10.83 -14.70
N THR A 26 11.47 12.04 -14.59
CA THR A 26 10.44 12.42 -13.62
C THR A 26 9.13 12.83 -14.27
N VAL A 27 9.05 12.82 -15.60
CA VAL A 27 7.83 13.11 -16.35
C VAL A 27 7.14 11.78 -16.69
N ILE A 28 6.06 11.48 -16.01
CA ILE A 28 5.28 10.25 -16.20
C ILE A 28 3.95 10.64 -16.80
N THR A 29 3.67 10.18 -18.02
CA THR A 29 2.43 10.43 -18.72
C THR A 29 1.53 9.20 -18.64
N VAL A 30 0.26 9.43 -18.29
CA VAL A 30 -0.76 8.39 -18.11
C VAL A 30 -1.87 8.53 -19.16
N ASP A 31 -2.56 7.42 -19.43
CA ASP A 31 -3.65 7.36 -20.40
C ASP A 31 -4.91 8.09 -19.93
N ASP A 32 -5.23 8.03 -18.63
CA ASP A 32 -6.41 8.62 -18.02
C ASP A 32 -6.10 9.10 -16.59
N PRO A 33 -6.40 10.37 -16.25
CA PRO A 33 -6.12 10.94 -14.92
C PRO A 33 -7.15 10.50 -13.86
N LYS A 34 -8.26 9.88 -14.25
CA LYS A 34 -9.37 9.57 -13.35
C LYS A 34 -8.94 8.70 -12.18
N TYR A 35 -9.27 9.14 -10.96
CA TYR A 35 -8.90 8.50 -9.68
C TYR A 35 -7.40 8.43 -9.38
N LEU A 36 -6.59 9.23 -10.05
CA LEU A 36 -5.17 9.35 -9.74
C LEU A 36 -4.86 10.49 -8.77
N ASP A 37 -5.75 11.47 -8.64
CA ASP A 37 -5.57 12.62 -7.76
C ASP A 37 -6.45 12.48 -6.52
N GLU A 38 -5.85 12.12 -5.39
CA GLU A 38 -6.50 12.04 -4.10
C GLU A 38 -6.08 13.22 -3.22
N ILE A 39 -7.07 13.90 -2.66
CA ILE A 39 -6.87 15.02 -1.75
C ILE A 39 -7.45 14.64 -0.40
N ALA A 40 -6.64 14.65 0.65
CA ALA A 40 -7.12 14.52 2.01
C ALA A 40 -7.82 15.82 2.42
N SER A 41 -9.13 15.78 2.58
CA SER A 41 -9.94 16.98 2.81
C SER A 41 -9.96 17.45 4.27
N TRP A 42 -9.51 16.65 5.23
CA TRP A 42 -9.71 16.96 6.66
C TRP A 42 -8.46 16.86 7.54
N GLU A 43 -7.42 16.21 7.09
CA GLU A 43 -6.16 16.13 7.82
C GLU A 43 -5.01 16.58 6.91
N GLY A 44 -4.56 17.81 7.06
CA GLY A 44 -3.53 18.44 6.23
C GLY A 44 -2.13 17.81 6.30
N HIS A 45 -2.00 16.58 6.78
CA HIS A 45 -0.73 15.90 7.02
C HIS A 45 -0.52 14.62 6.20
N CYS A 46 -1.49 14.22 5.37
CA CYS A 46 -1.36 13.01 4.57
C CYS A 46 -0.60 13.29 3.28
N GLU A 47 0.70 13.05 3.30
CA GLU A 47 1.58 13.36 2.17
C GLU A 47 1.66 12.25 1.11
N ASN A 48 1.23 11.01 1.44
CA ASN A 48 1.49 9.83 0.60
C ASN A 48 0.24 9.26 -0.09
N LEU A 49 -0.86 10.01 -0.16
CA LEU A 49 -2.09 9.56 -0.81
C LEU A 49 -1.89 9.18 -2.28
N ASN A 50 -1.04 9.91 -2.97
CA ASN A 50 -0.79 9.74 -4.38
C ASN A 50 0.45 8.87 -4.62
N MET A 51 0.24 7.55 -4.54
CA MET A 51 1.25 6.54 -4.78
C MET A 51 0.87 5.65 -5.95
N ILE A 52 1.81 5.42 -6.84
CA ILE A 52 1.69 4.42 -7.91
C ILE A 52 2.82 3.40 -7.83
N LYS A 53 2.58 2.26 -8.47
CA LYS A 53 3.57 1.22 -8.73
C LYS A 53 3.70 0.98 -10.22
N ILE A 54 4.93 0.91 -10.73
CA ILE A 54 5.27 0.43 -12.07
C ILE A 54 6.34 -0.68 -11.90
N GLY A 55 6.06 -1.88 -12.37
CA GLY A 55 6.91 -3.02 -12.05
C GLY A 55 7.05 -3.21 -10.54
N LYS A 56 8.27 -3.14 -10.00
CA LYS A 56 8.56 -3.20 -8.56
C LYS A 56 8.83 -1.84 -7.94
N GLU A 57 8.85 -0.78 -8.72
CA GLU A 57 9.13 0.56 -8.25
C GLU A 57 7.89 1.22 -7.67
N LEU A 58 8.03 1.84 -6.50
CA LEU A 58 7.06 2.74 -5.89
C LEU A 58 7.39 4.19 -6.24
N ILE A 59 6.40 4.94 -6.63
CA ILE A 59 6.54 6.31 -7.11
C ILE A 59 5.50 7.17 -6.41
N HIS A 60 5.95 8.21 -5.75
CA HIS A 60 5.08 9.23 -5.14
C HIS A 60 4.93 10.42 -6.08
N TYR A 61 3.76 11.06 -6.09
CA TYR A 61 3.48 12.28 -6.84
C TYR A 61 2.47 13.16 -6.07
N LYS A 62 2.37 14.44 -6.42
CA LYS A 62 1.47 15.36 -5.70
C LYS A 62 0.14 15.64 -6.41
N GLY A 63 0.03 15.34 -7.68
CA GLY A 63 -1.18 15.58 -8.44
C GLY A 63 -1.02 15.16 -9.89
N VAL A 64 -2.05 15.41 -10.68
CA VAL A 64 -2.09 15.15 -12.13
C VAL A 64 -2.42 16.43 -12.86
N SER A 65 -1.88 16.64 -14.06
CA SER A 65 -2.24 17.78 -14.91
C SER A 65 -3.73 17.74 -15.25
N SER A 66 -4.35 18.93 -15.34
CA SER A 66 -5.79 19.09 -15.63
C SER A 66 -6.15 18.86 -17.10
N SER A 67 -5.18 18.82 -18.00
CA SER A 67 -5.37 18.65 -19.44
C SER A 67 -4.35 17.69 -20.03
N ALA A 68 -4.71 17.07 -21.15
CA ALA A 68 -3.79 16.18 -21.88
C ALA A 68 -2.60 16.95 -22.48
N PRO A 69 -1.42 16.33 -22.54
CA PRO A 69 -1.08 15.00 -22.02
C PRO A 69 -1.14 14.97 -20.50
N TYR A 70 -1.82 13.95 -19.92
CA TYR A 70 -1.94 13.84 -18.48
C TYR A 70 -0.64 13.38 -17.85
N THR A 71 -0.01 14.27 -17.09
CA THR A 71 1.28 14.02 -16.45
C THR A 71 1.18 14.08 -14.95
N LEU A 72 1.88 13.16 -14.27
CA LEU A 72 2.03 13.20 -12.83
C LEU A 72 2.95 14.36 -12.42
N GLN A 73 2.59 15.08 -11.36
CA GLN A 73 3.27 16.28 -10.90
C GLN A 73 4.12 16.01 -9.65
N ASN A 74 5.27 16.67 -9.54
CA ASN A 74 6.17 16.57 -8.39
C ASN A 74 6.54 15.11 -8.05
N VAL A 75 6.90 14.35 -9.06
CA VAL A 75 7.22 12.93 -8.97
C VAL A 75 8.48 12.68 -8.17
N LYS A 76 8.40 11.74 -7.22
CA LYS A 76 9.53 11.18 -6.48
C LYS A 76 9.65 9.69 -6.81
N ARG A 77 10.68 9.33 -7.57
CA ARG A 77 10.99 7.97 -8.01
C ARG A 77 11.65 7.15 -6.88
N GLY A 78 11.52 5.84 -6.95
CA GLY A 78 12.18 4.94 -5.99
C GLY A 78 11.73 5.12 -4.55
N TYR A 79 10.45 5.40 -4.33
CA TYR A 79 9.93 5.74 -3.00
C TYR A 79 9.91 4.53 -2.06
N TRP A 80 10.00 4.76 -0.76
CA TRP A 80 10.00 3.77 0.32
C TRP A 80 10.98 2.59 0.11
N GLY A 81 12.20 2.92 -0.32
CA GLY A 81 13.29 1.96 -0.43
C GLY A 81 13.25 1.09 -1.67
N THR A 82 12.38 1.39 -2.64
CA THR A 82 12.50 0.86 -4.00
C THR A 82 13.53 1.65 -4.81
N TYR A 83 13.84 1.19 -6.00
CA TYR A 83 14.85 1.85 -6.84
C TYR A 83 14.22 2.33 -8.14
N PRO A 84 14.56 3.56 -8.61
CA PRO A 84 14.20 4.00 -9.95
C PRO A 84 14.74 3.04 -11.01
N THR A 85 13.86 2.57 -11.87
CA THR A 85 14.20 1.67 -12.99
C THR A 85 13.64 2.19 -14.30
N ALA A 86 14.17 1.71 -15.41
CA ALA A 86 13.58 1.99 -16.71
C ALA A 86 12.25 1.23 -16.87
N HIS A 87 11.27 1.90 -17.47
CA HIS A 87 9.97 1.33 -17.81
C HIS A 87 9.62 1.62 -19.24
N GLN A 88 8.83 0.76 -19.86
CA GLN A 88 8.46 0.88 -21.27
C GLN A 88 7.05 1.47 -21.41
N LYS A 89 6.82 2.18 -22.49
CA LYS A 89 5.45 2.54 -22.90
C LYS A 89 4.56 1.30 -22.91
N ASN A 90 3.35 1.46 -22.43
CA ASN A 90 2.32 0.43 -22.21
C ASN A 90 2.54 -0.44 -20.94
N ASP A 91 3.58 -0.20 -20.16
CA ASP A 91 3.68 -0.84 -18.86
C ASP A 91 2.49 -0.47 -17.98
N PRO A 92 1.95 -1.43 -17.20
CA PRO A 92 0.85 -1.16 -16.30
C PRO A 92 1.30 -0.28 -15.12
N ILE A 93 0.53 0.76 -14.88
CA ILE A 93 0.61 1.63 -13.70
C ILE A 93 -0.49 1.21 -12.73
N TYR A 94 -0.15 0.91 -11.48
CA TYR A 94 -1.11 0.60 -10.44
C TYR A 94 -1.18 1.73 -9.43
N LYS A 95 -2.34 2.43 -9.35
CA LYS A 95 -2.60 3.37 -8.26
C LYS A 95 -2.81 2.59 -6.99
N LEU A 96 -1.93 2.75 -6.03
CA LEU A 96 -1.99 2.02 -4.77
C LEU A 96 -3.13 2.54 -3.89
N GLN A 97 -3.70 1.63 -3.12
CA GLN A 97 -4.69 1.96 -2.12
C GLN A 97 -3.98 2.42 -0.84
N VAL A 98 -4.37 3.58 -0.37
CA VAL A 98 -3.82 4.22 0.83
C VAL A 98 -4.92 4.35 1.87
N THR A 99 -4.62 4.10 3.11
CA THR A 99 -5.47 4.43 4.26
C THR A 99 -4.95 5.68 4.95
N VAL A 100 -5.88 6.46 5.47
CA VAL A 100 -5.59 7.69 6.21
C VAL A 100 -6.18 7.57 7.61
N ASN A 101 -5.41 7.91 8.63
CA ASN A 101 -5.85 7.91 10.01
C ASN A 101 -5.12 8.96 10.84
N TYR A 102 -5.85 9.92 11.43
CA TYR A 102 -5.32 10.94 12.37
C TYR A 102 -4.00 11.58 11.92
N GLY A 103 -3.88 11.93 10.63
CA GLY A 103 -2.66 12.52 10.09
C GLY A 103 -1.58 11.52 9.67
N TYR A 104 -1.84 10.24 9.78
CA TYR A 104 -0.97 9.18 9.26
C TYR A 104 -1.57 8.55 8.01
N ASP A 105 -0.72 8.22 7.07
CA ASP A 105 -1.08 7.48 5.88
C ASP A 105 -0.28 6.18 5.77
N GLY A 106 -0.87 5.16 5.17
CA GLY A 106 -0.23 3.86 5.00
C GLY A 106 -0.74 3.12 3.78
N LEU A 107 0.13 2.32 3.19
CA LEU A 107 -0.26 1.43 2.08
C LEU A 107 -0.98 0.20 2.63
N ILE A 108 -2.02 -0.23 1.92
CA ILE A 108 -2.81 -1.39 2.32
C ILE A 108 -2.17 -2.66 1.76
N PRO A 109 -1.80 -3.63 2.62
CA PRO A 109 -1.31 -4.92 2.18
C PRO A 109 -2.44 -5.75 1.54
N ASN A 110 -2.10 -6.57 0.55
CA ASN A 110 -3.03 -7.57 0.04
C ASN A 110 -3.29 -8.67 1.09
N LEU A 111 -4.29 -9.53 0.85
CA LEU A 111 -4.69 -10.55 1.81
C LEU A 111 -3.56 -11.54 2.15
N ALA A 112 -2.70 -11.86 1.21
CA ALA A 112 -1.58 -12.76 1.45
C ALA A 112 -0.52 -12.16 2.39
N LEU A 113 -0.24 -10.86 2.25
CA LEU A 113 0.65 -10.17 3.18
C LEU A 113 -0.01 -9.98 4.54
N GLN A 114 -1.33 -9.73 4.59
CA GLN A 114 -2.06 -9.66 5.86
C GLN A 114 -1.98 -10.98 6.63
N ASP A 115 -2.13 -12.13 5.95
CA ASP A 115 -1.99 -13.44 6.59
C ASP A 115 -0.58 -13.63 7.20
N LYS A 116 0.47 -13.26 6.47
CA LYS A 116 1.85 -13.33 6.97
C LYS A 116 2.08 -12.43 8.19
N ILE A 117 1.48 -11.24 8.19
CA ILE A 117 1.56 -10.33 9.33
C ILE A 117 0.82 -10.94 10.54
N ALA A 118 -0.35 -11.53 10.32
CA ALA A 118 -1.12 -12.22 11.37
C ALA A 118 -0.33 -13.39 11.97
N GLU A 119 0.28 -14.22 11.13
CA GLU A 119 1.16 -15.33 11.57
C GLU A 119 2.34 -14.82 12.39
N TYR A 120 2.95 -13.73 11.96
CA TYR A 120 4.05 -13.10 12.69
C TYR A 120 3.63 -12.65 14.10
N TYR A 121 2.44 -12.09 14.27
CA TYR A 121 1.94 -11.73 15.60
C TYR A 121 1.78 -12.95 16.51
N ALA A 122 1.24 -14.06 16.01
CA ALA A 122 1.16 -15.30 16.78
C ALA A 122 2.56 -15.85 17.15
N ASP A 123 3.51 -15.81 16.22
CA ASP A 123 4.89 -16.22 16.47
C ASP A 123 5.57 -15.32 17.52
N VAL A 124 5.33 -14.00 17.51
CA VAL A 124 5.83 -13.07 18.54
C VAL A 124 5.25 -13.40 19.91
N CYS A 125 3.95 -13.75 20.00
CA CYS A 125 3.34 -14.23 21.25
C CYS A 125 4.09 -15.42 21.82
N ARG A 126 4.34 -16.41 20.99
CA ARG A 126 5.07 -17.63 21.41
C ARG A 126 6.50 -17.33 21.88
N ILE A 127 7.24 -16.54 21.09
CA ILE A 127 8.65 -16.23 21.37
C ILE A 127 8.80 -15.43 22.66
N ASN A 128 7.88 -14.52 22.95
CA ASN A 128 7.94 -13.61 24.09
C ASN A 128 7.05 -14.04 25.26
N ASN A 129 6.42 -15.23 25.18
CA ASN A 129 5.47 -15.72 26.18
C ASN A 129 4.35 -14.70 26.52
N ILE A 130 3.79 -14.08 25.47
CA ILE A 130 2.70 -13.13 25.60
C ILE A 130 1.38 -13.89 25.46
N ALA A 131 0.49 -13.74 26.43
CA ALA A 131 -0.80 -14.44 26.45
C ALA A 131 -1.96 -13.59 25.92
N HIS A 132 -1.76 -12.31 25.65
CA HIS A 132 -2.82 -11.40 25.22
C HIS A 132 -2.28 -10.29 24.33
N TYR A 133 -3.01 -9.97 23.24
CA TYR A 133 -2.83 -8.80 22.40
C TYR A 133 -4.07 -7.93 22.42
N ASP A 134 -3.86 -6.63 22.48
CA ASP A 134 -4.86 -5.64 22.15
C ASP A 134 -4.47 -4.94 20.83
N PHE A 135 -5.42 -4.78 19.94
CA PHE A 135 -5.26 -4.10 18.66
C PHE A 135 -6.13 -2.85 18.65
N ASP A 136 -5.51 -1.72 18.87
CA ASP A 136 -6.14 -0.42 18.70
C ASP A 136 -6.20 0.01 17.23
N GLY A 137 -7.11 0.89 16.89
CA GLY A 137 -7.19 1.49 15.56
C GLY A 137 -7.79 0.61 14.46
N GLN A 138 -8.53 -0.43 14.81
CA GLN A 138 -9.12 -1.37 13.84
C GLN A 138 -10.22 -0.75 12.97
N GLU A 139 -10.86 0.30 13.45
CA GLU A 139 -11.90 1.05 12.74
C GLU A 139 -11.43 1.58 11.38
N PHE A 140 -10.14 1.81 11.21
CA PHE A 140 -9.57 2.26 9.95
C PHE A 140 -9.55 1.18 8.87
N LEU A 141 -9.54 -0.07 9.27
CA LEU A 141 -9.63 -1.20 8.34
C LEU A 141 -11.02 -1.33 7.73
N PHE A 142 -12.05 -0.83 8.42
CA PHE A 142 -13.45 -0.98 7.98
C PHE A 142 -13.78 -0.14 6.76
N ASN A 143 -13.12 0.99 6.60
CA ASN A 143 -13.38 1.94 5.53
C ASN A 143 -12.44 1.77 4.34
N ASN A 144 -11.51 0.82 4.42
CA ASN A 144 -10.45 0.65 3.42
C ASN A 144 -10.38 -0.78 2.90
N GLY A 145 -10.09 -0.89 1.61
CA GLY A 145 -9.75 -2.12 0.94
C GLY A 145 -10.77 -3.24 1.13
N HIS A 146 -10.44 -4.17 1.99
CA HIS A 146 -11.22 -5.38 2.20
C HIS A 146 -12.28 -5.27 3.32
N GLY A 147 -12.39 -4.12 3.98
CA GLY A 147 -13.36 -3.85 5.02
C GLY A 147 -13.38 -4.88 6.16
N TYR A 148 -14.55 -5.19 6.66
CA TYR A 148 -14.76 -6.18 7.73
C TYR A 148 -14.22 -7.58 7.41
N TYR A 149 -14.17 -7.97 6.16
CA TYR A 149 -13.61 -9.25 5.77
C TYR A 149 -12.14 -9.37 6.13
N SER A 150 -11.36 -8.33 5.85
CA SER A 150 -9.94 -8.25 6.19
C SER A 150 -9.71 -8.41 7.70
N THR A 151 -10.47 -7.67 8.51
CA THR A 151 -10.35 -7.72 9.96
C THR A 151 -10.64 -9.12 10.51
N LYS A 152 -11.78 -9.71 10.11
CA LYS A 152 -12.15 -11.07 10.52
C LYS A 152 -11.11 -12.11 10.09
N ARG A 153 -10.59 -11.99 8.86
CA ARG A 153 -9.55 -12.88 8.34
C ARG A 153 -8.27 -12.76 9.14
N PHE A 154 -7.83 -11.53 9.46
CA PHE A 154 -6.64 -11.26 10.22
C PHE A 154 -6.67 -11.92 11.59
N PHE A 155 -7.73 -11.69 12.38
CA PHE A 155 -7.89 -12.34 13.69
C PHE A 155 -7.98 -13.85 13.58
N ARG A 156 -8.80 -14.34 12.65
CA ARG A 156 -8.90 -15.79 12.44
C ARG A 156 -7.53 -16.40 12.17
N ARG A 157 -6.72 -15.78 11.32
CA ARG A 157 -5.39 -16.29 11.00
C ARG A 157 -4.44 -16.27 12.20
N ILE A 158 -4.51 -15.25 13.04
CA ILE A 158 -3.76 -15.22 14.32
C ILE A 158 -4.14 -16.44 15.17
N PHE A 159 -5.43 -16.69 15.39
CA PHE A 159 -5.90 -17.83 16.20
C PHE A 159 -5.51 -19.18 15.58
N GLU A 160 -5.67 -19.35 14.29
CA GLU A 160 -5.27 -20.58 13.60
C GLU A 160 -3.76 -20.83 13.78
N ARG A 161 -2.94 -19.82 13.56
CA ARG A 161 -1.48 -19.93 13.75
C ARG A 161 -1.10 -20.19 15.20
N ALA A 162 -1.70 -19.51 16.15
CA ALA A 162 -1.47 -19.74 17.57
C ALA A 162 -1.76 -21.18 17.96
N LYS A 163 -2.86 -21.74 17.48
CA LYS A 163 -3.21 -23.15 17.69
C LYS A 163 -2.20 -24.09 17.06
N GLU A 164 -1.73 -23.82 15.84
CA GLU A 164 -0.68 -24.60 15.16
C GLU A 164 0.61 -24.68 15.97
N ILE A 165 1.00 -23.58 16.61
CA ILE A 165 2.27 -23.45 17.34
C ILE A 165 2.15 -23.64 18.86
N GLY A 166 0.96 -24.02 19.35
CA GLY A 166 0.72 -24.36 20.75
C GLY A 166 0.68 -23.17 21.72
N VAL A 167 0.25 -21.99 21.24
CA VAL A 167 -0.04 -20.83 22.11
C VAL A 167 -1.44 -20.99 22.67
N PRO A 168 -1.65 -21.15 23.99
CA PRO A 168 -2.94 -21.52 24.53
C PRO A 168 -3.98 -20.39 24.56
N TYR A 169 -3.53 -19.14 24.58
CA TYR A 169 -4.40 -17.95 24.65
C TYR A 169 -3.81 -16.81 23.82
N ILE A 170 -4.63 -16.16 23.01
CA ILE A 170 -4.34 -14.88 22.35
C ILE A 170 -5.57 -13.98 22.50
#